data_ff8c7461d66c420fd3114743d9894248
#
_entry.id   ff8c7461d66c420fd3114743d9894248
#
_cell.length_a   1.000
_cell.length_b   1.000
_cell.length_c   1.000
_cell.angle_alpha   90.00
_cell.angle_beta   90.00
_cell.angle_gamma   90.00
#
_symmetry.space_group_name_H-M   'P 1'
#
loop_
_entity.id
_entity.type
_entity.pdbx_description
1 polymer ?
#
loop_
_entity_poly.entity_id
_entity_poly.type
_entity_poly.pdbx_seq_one_letter_code
_entity_poly.pdbx_strand_id
1 'polypeptide(L)'
;MSIDDRTAIQDLFTRYATALDGGDVAGVVSCFAPGAILESPVVGIKSGEAEIRAFAEKFSAFQASGAQLRHILTNFAIAVDGDKARATCYLVNILTRDGQTQMGPPGRYDCTLSRVNGAWLFQHRLVVLDGVFKLDGI
;
A
#
# COMPACT_ATOMS: atom_id res chain seq x y z
N MET A 1 19.96 8.87 -9.22
CA MET A 1 18.93 7.80 -9.31
C MET A 1 19.01 7.12 -10.66
N SER A 2 19.06 5.81 -10.68
CA SER A 2 19.06 5.05 -11.93
C SER A 2 17.62 4.76 -12.39
N ILE A 3 17.47 4.44 -13.68
CA ILE A 3 16.19 3.97 -14.24
C ILE A 3 15.77 2.68 -13.52
N ASP A 4 16.75 1.82 -13.21
CA ASP A 4 16.47 0.55 -12.51
C ASP A 4 15.91 0.77 -11.12
N ASP A 5 16.41 1.73 -10.36
CA ASP A 5 15.88 2.08 -9.04
C ASP A 5 14.45 2.60 -9.14
N ARG A 6 14.19 3.48 -10.10
CA ARG A 6 12.84 4.01 -10.31
C ARG A 6 11.84 2.91 -10.68
N THR A 7 12.24 2.04 -11.60
CA THR A 7 11.40 0.92 -12.02
C THR A 7 11.15 -0.05 -10.86
N ALA A 8 12.19 -0.38 -10.10
CA ALA A 8 12.07 -1.28 -8.95
C ALA A 8 11.14 -0.72 -7.87
N ILE A 9 11.20 0.59 -7.63
CA ILE A 9 10.32 1.25 -6.66
C ILE A 9 8.87 1.27 -7.15
N GLN A 10 8.62 1.60 -8.42
CA GLN A 10 7.27 1.53 -8.99
C GLN A 10 6.73 0.11 -8.94
N ASP A 11 7.55 -0.89 -9.24
CA ASP A 11 7.16 -2.30 -9.16
C ASP A 11 6.78 -2.70 -7.73
N LEU A 12 7.47 -2.15 -6.72
CA LEU A 12 7.10 -2.39 -5.32
C LEU A 12 5.69 -1.89 -5.02
N PHE A 13 5.35 -0.67 -5.46
CA PHE A 13 4.00 -0.12 -5.28
C PHE A 13 2.95 -0.98 -5.99
N THR A 14 3.22 -1.40 -7.21
CA THR A 14 2.32 -2.27 -7.98
C THR A 14 2.14 -3.62 -7.30
N ARG A 15 3.23 -4.22 -6.84
CA ARG A 15 3.20 -5.51 -6.14
C ARG A 15 2.38 -5.45 -4.85
N TYR A 16 2.54 -4.36 -4.09
CA TYR A 16 1.77 -4.12 -2.88
C TYR A 16 0.27 -4.02 -3.19
N ALA A 17 -0.10 -3.16 -4.14
CA ALA A 17 -1.51 -2.95 -4.51
C ALA A 17 -2.15 -4.23 -5.04
N THR A 18 -1.45 -4.96 -5.89
CA THR A 18 -1.92 -6.22 -6.46
C THR A 18 -2.13 -7.28 -5.38
N ALA A 19 -1.18 -7.40 -4.45
CA ALA A 19 -1.28 -8.35 -3.34
C ALA A 19 -2.44 -8.00 -2.41
N LEU A 20 -2.58 -6.72 -2.06
CA LEU A 20 -3.66 -6.27 -1.19
C LEU A 20 -5.02 -6.51 -1.81
N ASP A 21 -5.20 -6.14 -3.08
CA ASP A 21 -6.45 -6.32 -3.81
C ASP A 21 -6.77 -7.81 -4.07
N GLY A 22 -5.75 -8.63 -4.16
CA GLY A 22 -5.89 -10.06 -4.36
C GLY A 22 -6.05 -10.90 -3.10
N GLY A 23 -6.00 -10.26 -1.93
CA GLY A 23 -6.06 -10.98 -0.65
C GLY A 23 -4.81 -11.82 -0.34
N ASP A 24 -3.69 -11.50 -0.97
CA ASP A 24 -2.41 -12.19 -0.77
C ASP A 24 -1.67 -11.59 0.43
N VAL A 25 -1.94 -12.14 1.61
CA VAL A 25 -1.37 -11.65 2.88
C VAL A 25 0.16 -11.71 2.87
N ALA A 26 0.72 -12.83 2.47
CA ALA A 26 2.19 -12.98 2.41
C ALA A 26 2.81 -11.99 1.42
N GLY A 27 2.15 -11.74 0.29
CA GLY A 27 2.59 -10.76 -0.70
C GLY A 27 2.62 -9.34 -0.14
N VAL A 28 1.59 -8.96 0.62
CA VAL A 28 1.57 -7.64 1.29
C VAL A 28 2.72 -7.52 2.28
N VAL A 29 2.88 -8.49 3.17
CA VAL A 29 3.92 -8.47 4.20
C VAL A 29 5.32 -8.40 3.58
N SER A 30 5.55 -9.11 2.47
CA SER A 30 6.84 -9.13 1.79
C SER A 30 7.29 -7.77 1.25
N CYS A 31 6.39 -6.81 1.14
CA CYS A 31 6.71 -5.45 0.66
C CYS A 31 7.31 -4.55 1.73
N PHE A 32 7.32 -4.96 3.00
CA PHE A 32 7.74 -4.14 4.12
C PHE A 32 9.10 -4.55 4.67
N ALA A 33 9.91 -3.55 5.00
CA ALA A 33 11.19 -3.76 5.67
C ALA A 33 10.98 -4.19 7.13
N PRO A 34 11.98 -4.82 7.78
CA PRO A 34 11.90 -5.11 9.21
C PRO A 34 11.61 -3.84 10.02
N GLY A 35 10.66 -3.93 10.96
CA GLY A 35 10.29 -2.80 11.81
C GLY A 35 9.52 -1.68 11.10
N ALA A 36 8.98 -1.95 9.91
CA ALA A 36 8.27 -0.95 9.14
C ALA A 36 6.97 -0.48 9.80
N ILE A 37 6.51 0.70 9.40
CA ILE A 37 5.27 1.31 9.90
C ILE A 37 4.34 1.57 8.73
N LEU A 38 3.09 1.16 8.86
CA LEU A 38 1.98 1.53 8.01
C LEU A 38 1.07 2.47 8.79
N GLU A 39 0.76 3.63 8.20
CA GLU A 39 -0.08 4.63 8.84
C GLU A 39 -1.17 5.08 7.87
N SER A 40 -2.42 4.95 8.29
CA SER A 40 -3.57 5.21 7.44
C SER A 40 -4.75 5.74 8.27
N PRO A 41 -5.52 6.71 7.76
CA PRO A 41 -6.74 7.16 8.44
C PRO A 41 -7.83 6.07 8.49
N VAL A 42 -7.71 5.02 7.67
CA VAL A 42 -8.69 3.91 7.66
C VAL A 42 -8.39 2.90 8.76
N VAL A 43 -7.11 2.56 8.96
CA VAL A 43 -6.71 1.45 9.86
C VAL A 43 -5.86 1.88 11.03
N GLY A 44 -5.46 3.17 11.11
CA GLY A 44 -4.57 3.65 12.16
C GLY A 44 -3.11 3.30 11.89
N ILE A 45 -2.33 3.18 12.94
CA ILE A 45 -0.89 2.88 12.87
C ILE A 45 -0.69 1.39 13.12
N LYS A 46 0.03 0.74 12.19
CA LYS A 46 0.44 -0.65 12.29
C LYS A 46 1.96 -0.70 12.28
N SER A 47 2.55 -1.23 13.33
CA SER A 47 3.99 -1.24 13.53
C SER A 47 4.49 -2.68 13.59
N GLY A 48 5.41 -3.01 12.69
CA GLY A 48 6.04 -4.33 12.64
C GLY A 48 5.25 -5.38 11.88
N GLU A 49 5.89 -6.52 11.64
CA GLU A 49 5.35 -7.57 10.77
C GLU A 49 4.01 -8.11 11.25
N ALA A 50 3.87 -8.37 12.55
CA ALA A 50 2.65 -8.99 13.08
C ALA A 50 1.43 -8.10 12.89
N GLU A 51 1.56 -6.79 13.13
CA GLU A 51 0.46 -5.85 12.97
C GLU A 51 0.13 -5.62 11.49
N ILE A 52 1.15 -5.55 10.64
CA ILE A 52 0.96 -5.40 9.19
C ILE A 52 0.28 -6.65 8.61
N ARG A 53 0.67 -7.83 9.08
CA ARG A 53 0.02 -9.09 8.68
C ARG A 53 -1.46 -9.10 9.09
N ALA A 54 -1.77 -8.68 10.32
CA ALA A 54 -3.14 -8.60 10.79
C ALA A 54 -4.00 -7.64 9.94
N PHE A 55 -3.42 -6.49 9.56
CA PHE A 55 -4.03 -5.57 8.62
C PHE A 55 -4.35 -6.24 7.28
N ALA A 56 -3.37 -6.94 6.69
CA ALA A 56 -3.56 -7.62 5.42
C ALA A 56 -4.62 -8.72 5.51
N GLU A 57 -4.69 -9.43 6.63
CA GLU A 57 -5.72 -10.46 6.87
C GLU A 57 -7.12 -9.86 6.91
N LYS A 58 -7.29 -8.69 7.51
CA LYS A 58 -8.58 -7.99 7.53
C LYS A 58 -9.04 -7.58 6.14
N PHE A 59 -8.14 -7.06 5.32
CA PHE A 59 -8.44 -6.71 3.93
C PHE A 59 -8.79 -7.95 3.11
N SER A 60 -8.06 -9.05 3.32
CA SER A 60 -8.34 -10.32 2.66
C SER A 60 -9.75 -10.82 3.02
N ALA A 61 -10.10 -10.80 4.31
CA ALA A 61 -11.42 -11.22 4.77
C ALA A 61 -12.53 -10.30 4.25
N PHE A 62 -12.30 -8.99 4.22
CA PHE A 62 -13.25 -8.04 3.66
C PHE A 62 -13.56 -8.35 2.20
N GLN A 63 -12.55 -8.62 1.40
CA GLN A 63 -12.74 -8.93 -0.02
C GLN A 63 -13.35 -10.32 -0.23
N ALA A 64 -13.02 -11.28 0.62
CA ALA A 64 -13.64 -12.60 0.60
C ALA A 64 -15.13 -12.56 0.94
N SER A 65 -15.60 -11.50 1.59
CA SER A 65 -17.03 -11.31 1.92
C SER A 65 -17.89 -10.88 0.73
N GLY A 66 -17.30 -10.75 -0.46
CA GLY A 66 -18.03 -10.36 -1.67
C GLY A 66 -17.72 -8.95 -2.15
N ALA A 67 -16.66 -8.34 -1.65
CA ALA A 67 -16.20 -7.03 -2.06
C ALA A 67 -14.91 -7.15 -2.86
N GLN A 68 -14.70 -6.28 -3.83
CA GLN A 68 -13.43 -6.18 -4.56
C GLN A 68 -12.95 -4.74 -4.52
N LEU A 69 -11.78 -4.54 -3.92
CA LEU A 69 -11.07 -3.27 -3.98
C LEU A 69 -10.11 -3.28 -5.16
N ARG A 70 -9.95 -2.11 -5.78
CA ARG A 70 -8.88 -1.85 -6.76
C ARG A 70 -8.19 -0.56 -6.37
N HIS A 71 -6.90 -0.65 -6.07
CA HIS A 71 -6.06 0.52 -5.79
C HIS A 71 -5.42 0.97 -7.09
N ILE A 72 -5.76 2.18 -7.55
CA ILE A 72 -5.22 2.76 -8.77
C ILE A 72 -4.17 3.80 -8.35
N LEU A 73 -2.94 3.63 -8.82
CA LEU A 73 -1.80 4.47 -8.43
C LEU A 73 -1.26 5.22 -9.63
N THR A 74 -1.04 6.53 -9.45
CA THR A 74 -0.55 7.41 -10.52
C THR A 74 0.37 8.48 -9.94
N ASN A 75 0.98 9.28 -10.80
CA ASN A 75 1.70 10.49 -10.40
C ASN A 75 2.85 10.19 -9.44
N PHE A 76 3.72 9.26 -9.82
CA PHE A 76 4.88 8.91 -9.00
C PHE A 76 5.94 10.00 -9.02
N ALA A 77 6.43 10.35 -7.83
CA ALA A 77 7.61 11.18 -7.63
C ALA A 77 8.56 10.41 -6.73
N ILE A 78 9.77 10.14 -7.21
CA ILE A 78 10.72 9.24 -6.55
C ILE A 78 12.06 9.93 -6.43
N ALA A 79 12.63 9.98 -5.22
CA ALA A 79 13.95 10.48 -4.93
C ALA A 79 14.76 9.41 -4.21
N VAL A 80 15.91 9.06 -4.75
CA VAL A 80 16.80 8.01 -4.21
C VAL A 80 18.08 8.64 -3.70
N ASP A 81 18.52 8.22 -2.51
CA ASP A 81 19.79 8.59 -1.91
C ASP A 81 20.43 7.33 -1.30
N GLY A 82 21.32 6.70 -2.06
CA GLY A 82 21.97 5.45 -1.67
C GLY A 82 20.94 4.34 -1.46
N ASP A 83 20.90 3.79 -0.27
CA ASP A 83 19.98 2.70 0.12
C ASP A 83 18.68 3.19 0.72
N LYS A 84 18.40 4.48 0.61
CA LYS A 84 17.17 5.10 1.08
C LYS A 84 16.49 5.82 -0.07
N ALA A 85 15.16 5.88 -0.01
CA ALA A 85 14.37 6.62 -0.98
C ALA A 85 13.13 7.19 -0.34
N ARG A 86 12.59 8.21 -0.99
CA ARG A 86 11.24 8.72 -0.73
C ARG A 86 10.45 8.62 -2.01
N ALA A 87 9.24 8.13 -1.91
CA ALA A 87 8.35 8.00 -3.06
C ALA A 87 6.95 8.44 -2.67
N THR A 88 6.35 9.27 -3.52
CA THR A 88 4.95 9.68 -3.38
C THR A 88 4.20 9.29 -4.64
N CYS A 89 2.90 9.03 -4.49
CA CYS A 89 2.02 8.82 -5.64
C CYS A 89 0.59 9.19 -5.24
N TYR A 90 -0.27 9.39 -6.23
CA TYR A 90 -1.70 9.51 -6.00
C TYR A 90 -2.34 8.14 -5.94
N LEU A 91 -3.47 8.07 -5.24
CA LEU A 91 -4.21 6.84 -5.11
C LEU A 91 -5.69 7.11 -5.28
N VAL A 92 -6.38 6.20 -5.94
CA VAL A 92 -7.84 6.14 -5.99
C VAL A 92 -8.24 4.71 -5.61
N ASN A 93 -9.13 4.59 -4.63
CA ASN A 93 -9.74 3.32 -4.27
C ASN A 93 -11.07 3.16 -4.99
N ILE A 94 -11.26 2.03 -5.65
CA ILE A 94 -12.53 1.68 -6.28
C ILE A 94 -13.04 0.42 -5.59
N LEU A 95 -14.28 0.46 -5.13
CA LEU A 95 -14.93 -0.67 -4.45
C LEU A 95 -16.10 -1.17 -5.26
N THR A 96 -16.15 -2.46 -5.52
CA THR A 96 -17.28 -3.12 -6.16
C THR A 96 -17.87 -4.16 -5.19
N ARG A 97 -19.18 -4.08 -4.97
CA ARG A 97 -19.95 -5.04 -4.16
C ARG A 97 -21.32 -5.19 -4.79
N ASP A 98 -21.75 -6.43 -4.95
CA ASP A 98 -23.08 -6.75 -5.52
C ASP A 98 -23.33 -6.06 -6.88
N GLY A 99 -22.30 -6.02 -7.73
CA GLY A 99 -22.37 -5.39 -9.05
C GLY A 99 -22.39 -3.87 -9.02
N GLN A 100 -22.28 -3.24 -7.86
CA GLN A 100 -22.26 -1.78 -7.72
C GLN A 100 -20.83 -1.31 -7.46
N THR A 101 -20.37 -0.36 -8.26
CA THR A 101 -19.03 0.19 -8.15
C THR A 101 -19.08 1.63 -7.63
N GLN A 102 -18.27 1.91 -6.62
CA GLN A 102 -18.14 3.23 -6.02
C GLN A 102 -16.68 3.65 -6.01
N MET A 103 -16.42 4.92 -6.27
CA MET A 103 -15.10 5.51 -6.10
C MET A 103 -15.03 6.10 -4.69
N GLY A 104 -14.00 5.68 -3.92
CA GLY A 104 -13.68 6.32 -2.66
C GLY A 104 -12.98 7.66 -2.88
N PRO A 105 -12.72 8.41 -1.79
CA PRO A 105 -11.98 9.66 -1.91
C PRO A 105 -10.57 9.38 -2.44
N PRO A 106 -10.06 10.21 -3.35
CA PRO A 106 -8.66 10.09 -3.77
C PRO A 106 -7.74 10.52 -2.63
N GLY A 107 -6.48 10.21 -2.78
CA GLY A 107 -5.47 10.59 -1.81
C GLY A 107 -4.08 10.36 -2.35
N ARG A 108 -3.14 10.23 -1.44
CA ARG A 108 -1.75 9.97 -1.80
C ARG A 108 -1.10 9.02 -0.81
N TYR A 109 -0.11 8.31 -1.31
CA TYR A 109 0.87 7.63 -0.47
C TYR A 109 2.11 8.50 -0.37
N ASP A 110 2.69 8.58 0.82
CA ASP A 110 3.97 9.25 1.08
C ASP A 110 4.83 8.24 1.85
N CYS A 111 5.82 7.69 1.17
CA CYS A 111 6.55 6.55 1.69
C CYS A 111 8.05 6.83 1.76
N THR A 112 8.68 6.36 2.83
CA THR A 112 10.13 6.17 2.87
C THR A 112 10.42 4.70 2.63
N LEU A 113 11.51 4.45 1.90
CA LEU A 113 11.91 3.10 1.49
C LEU A 113 13.34 2.85 1.89
N SER A 114 13.64 1.58 2.12
CA SER A 114 15.00 1.10 2.39
C SER A 114 15.35 0.00 1.42
N ARG A 115 16.59 -0.03 0.94
CA ARG A 115 17.10 -1.16 0.18
C ARG A 115 17.66 -2.17 1.18
N VAL A 116 17.05 -3.36 1.21
CA VAL A 116 17.40 -4.44 2.15
C VAL A 116 17.76 -5.66 1.31
N ASN A 117 19.00 -6.13 1.42
CA ASN A 117 19.50 -7.27 0.64
C ASN A 117 19.24 -7.11 -0.87
N GLY A 118 19.46 -5.88 -1.38
CA GLY A 118 19.29 -5.56 -2.79
C GLY A 118 17.87 -5.27 -3.24
N ALA A 119 16.88 -5.37 -2.38
CA ALA A 119 15.48 -5.12 -2.73
C ALA A 119 14.95 -3.86 -2.03
N TRP A 120 14.21 -3.05 -2.77
CA TRP A 120 13.50 -1.91 -2.20
C TRP A 120 12.26 -2.38 -1.45
N LEU A 121 12.10 -1.91 -0.19
CA LEU A 121 10.96 -2.25 0.68
C LEU A 121 10.46 -0.99 1.37
N PHE A 122 9.17 -0.98 1.75
CA PHE A 122 8.60 0.12 2.52
C PHE A 122 9.16 0.11 3.93
N GLN A 123 9.68 1.26 4.34
CA GLN A 123 10.08 1.50 5.73
C GLN A 123 8.97 2.21 6.49
N HIS A 124 8.38 3.24 5.89
CA HIS A 124 7.21 3.92 6.42
C HIS A 124 6.26 4.21 5.26
N ARG A 125 5.03 3.75 5.38
CA ARG A 125 4.00 3.94 4.37
C ARG A 125 2.87 4.77 4.98
N LEU A 126 2.82 6.05 4.63
CA LEU A 126 1.77 6.96 5.06
C LEU A 126 0.71 7.08 3.97
N VAL A 127 -0.54 6.91 4.37
CA VAL A 127 -1.72 7.13 3.51
C VAL A 127 -2.40 8.42 3.96
N VAL A 128 -2.62 9.33 3.01
CA VAL A 128 -3.37 10.57 3.25
C VAL A 128 -4.55 10.57 2.29
N LEU A 129 -5.76 10.69 2.81
CA LEU A 129 -6.98 10.75 2.00
C LEU A 129 -7.57 12.17 2.01
N ASP A 130 -8.11 12.58 0.86
CA ASP A 130 -8.70 13.92 0.70
C ASP A 130 -10.13 13.99 1.27
N GLY A 131 -10.71 12.85 1.62
CA GLY A 131 -12.03 12.76 2.22
C GLY A 131 -12.11 11.63 3.22
N VAL A 132 -13.28 11.42 3.79
CA VAL A 132 -13.54 10.33 4.74
C VAL A 132 -13.80 9.03 3.98
N PHE A 133 -13.10 7.97 4.37
CA PHE A 133 -13.29 6.64 3.79
C PHE A 133 -13.30 5.60 4.91
N LYS A 134 -14.37 4.82 4.96
CA LYS A 134 -14.52 3.74 5.95
C LYS A 134 -14.89 2.45 5.25
N LEU A 135 -14.33 1.36 5.71
CA LEU A 135 -14.66 0.01 5.26
C LEU A 135 -15.22 -0.76 6.45
N ASP A 136 -16.36 -1.41 6.27
CA ASP A 136 -17.00 -2.19 7.32
C ASP A 136 -16.07 -3.33 7.75
N GLY A 137 -15.86 -3.45 9.07
CA GLY A 137 -15.01 -4.49 9.62
C GLY A 137 -13.51 -4.23 9.59
N ILE A 138 -13.09 -3.03 9.17
CA ILE A 138 -11.67 -2.67 9.11
C ILE A 138 -11.28 -1.49 10.02
#